data_4fc808183fd8eb31a9329a3a54cc67c5
#
_entry.id   4fc808183fd8eb31a9329a3a54cc67c5
#
_cell.length_a   1.000
_cell.length_b   1.000
_cell.length_c   1.000
_cell.angle_alpha   90.00
_cell.angle_beta   90.00
_cell.angle_gamma   90.00
#
_symmetry.space_group_name_H-M   'P 1'
#
loop_
_entity.id
_entity.type
_entity.pdbx_description
1 polymer ?
#
loop_
_entity_poly.entity_id
_entity_poly.type
_entity_poly.pdbx_seq_one_letter_code
_entity_poly.pdbx_strand_id
1 'polypeptide(L)'
;MEGMSVAVGAGHLYGTSLPVGGEGTHAVITGHRGLVDAMMFTRLDELDEGDFMYVEVLGSTLGYQVDRVSVIDPDDVSQLKIAPGEDRLTLMTCTPYGVNTHRLLVSGHRVDIPLPAPDPHDVRDVRAIGIRAFAASAIVGALSCSSTRPRQPTRPLRTMPTKCESR
;
A
#
# COMPACT_ATOMS: atom_id res chain seq x y z
N MET A 1 -24.68 -10.42 -1.35
CA MET A 1 -24.47 -9.27 -0.43
C MET A 1 -24.21 -8.04 -1.28
N GLU A 2 -25.25 -7.39 -1.73
CA GLU A 2 -25.12 -6.11 -2.42
C GLU A 2 -25.11 -5.00 -1.37
N GLY A 3 -23.90 -4.77 -0.85
CA GLY A 3 -23.63 -3.66 0.02
C GLY A 3 -23.52 -2.38 -0.78
N MET A 4 -24.10 -1.35 -0.28
CA MET A 4 -24.07 0.04 -0.67
C MET A 4 -22.76 0.45 -1.37
N SER A 5 -22.92 1.14 -2.48
CA SER A 5 -21.91 1.62 -3.43
C SER A 5 -20.56 2.00 -2.80
N VAL A 6 -19.61 1.07 -2.79
CA VAL A 6 -18.19 1.30 -2.50
C VAL A 6 -17.50 2.00 -3.69
N ALA A 7 -18.24 2.33 -4.73
CA ALA A 7 -17.69 2.91 -5.97
C ALA A 7 -17.09 4.31 -5.77
N VAL A 8 -17.47 5.02 -4.71
CA VAL A 8 -17.06 6.41 -4.46
C VAL A 8 -16.19 6.56 -3.20
N GLY A 9 -16.04 5.51 -2.39
CA GLY A 9 -15.29 5.57 -1.12
C GLY A 9 -15.27 4.25 -0.37
N ALA A 10 -14.75 4.28 0.85
CA ALA A 10 -14.87 3.17 1.79
C ALA A 10 -16.28 3.13 2.37
N GLY A 11 -16.82 1.93 2.57
CA GLY A 11 -18.18 1.71 3.07
C GLY A 11 -18.18 0.89 4.36
N HIS A 12 -19.17 1.14 5.20
CA HIS A 12 -19.45 0.31 6.38
C HIS A 12 -20.04 -1.05 5.94
N LEU A 13 -19.49 -2.14 6.47
CA LEU A 13 -20.01 -3.49 6.20
C LEU A 13 -21.31 -3.72 6.95
N TYR A 14 -22.39 -3.97 6.21
CA TYR A 14 -23.70 -4.26 6.80
C TYR A 14 -23.66 -5.48 7.75
N GLY A 15 -24.30 -5.37 8.89
CA GLY A 15 -24.34 -6.41 9.93
C GLY A 15 -23.22 -6.31 10.98
N THR A 16 -22.33 -5.34 10.86
CA THR A 16 -21.34 -4.99 11.89
C THR A 16 -21.75 -3.72 12.64
N SER A 17 -21.08 -3.39 13.76
CA SER A 17 -21.36 -2.19 14.53
C SER A 17 -21.05 -0.93 13.73
N LEU A 18 -21.78 0.15 13.95
CA LEU A 18 -21.45 1.44 13.36
C LEU A 18 -20.08 1.95 13.86
N PRO A 19 -19.31 2.68 13.05
CA PRO A 19 -17.97 3.14 13.41
C PRO A 19 -18.00 4.38 14.32
N VAL A 20 -18.81 4.33 15.36
CA VAL A 20 -18.96 5.40 16.37
C VAL A 20 -18.21 5.09 17.66
N GLY A 21 -17.58 3.90 17.73
CA GLY A 21 -16.91 3.39 18.93
C GLY A 21 -17.88 2.95 20.01
N GLY A 22 -17.32 2.39 21.06
CA GLY A 22 -18.05 1.94 22.24
C GLY A 22 -17.70 0.51 22.65
N GLU A 23 -17.79 0.24 23.94
CA GLU A 23 -17.55 -1.08 24.51
C GLU A 23 -18.52 -2.13 23.94
N GLY A 24 -18.00 -3.30 23.58
CA GLY A 24 -18.79 -4.35 22.95
C GLY A 24 -19.18 -4.05 21.51
N THR A 25 -18.38 -3.26 20.78
CA THR A 25 -18.60 -2.97 19.35
C THR A 25 -17.46 -3.47 18.49
N HIS A 26 -17.80 -3.85 17.25
CA HIS A 26 -16.84 -4.17 16.21
C HIS A 26 -17.32 -3.59 14.88
N ALA A 27 -16.74 -2.49 14.48
CA ALA A 27 -17.04 -1.85 13.20
C ALA A 27 -16.12 -2.39 12.11
N VAL A 28 -16.67 -2.68 10.94
CA VAL A 28 -15.90 -3.10 9.77
C VAL A 28 -16.13 -2.14 8.64
N ILE A 29 -15.04 -1.55 8.14
CA ILE A 29 -15.04 -0.66 6.98
C ILE A 29 -14.38 -1.37 5.82
N THR A 30 -15.06 -1.44 4.69
CA THR A 30 -14.56 -2.10 3.48
C THR A 30 -14.28 -1.08 2.39
N GLY A 31 -13.22 -1.31 1.64
CA GLY A 31 -12.84 -0.45 0.51
C GLY A 31 -12.13 -1.24 -0.59
N HIS A 32 -12.22 -0.71 -1.80
CA HIS A 32 -11.56 -1.31 -2.95
C HIS A 32 -10.03 -1.22 -2.85
N ARG A 33 -9.38 -2.19 -3.49
CA ARG A 33 -7.94 -2.19 -3.74
C ARG A 33 -7.70 -2.19 -5.24
N GLY A 34 -6.89 -1.21 -5.71
CA GLY A 34 -6.47 -1.18 -7.11
C GLY A 34 -7.44 -0.49 -8.08
N LEU A 35 -8.25 0.45 -7.63
CA LEU A 35 -8.95 1.35 -8.53
C LEU A 35 -7.96 2.35 -9.15
N VAL A 36 -8.13 2.60 -10.47
CA VAL A 36 -7.22 3.47 -11.25
C VAL A 36 -7.25 4.92 -10.73
N ASP A 37 -8.41 5.39 -10.28
CA ASP A 37 -8.64 6.80 -9.94
C ASP A 37 -8.74 7.06 -8.42
N ALA A 38 -8.58 6.04 -7.58
CA ALA A 38 -8.70 6.19 -6.13
C ALA A 38 -7.78 5.26 -5.36
N MET A 39 -6.96 5.81 -4.48
CA MET A 39 -6.03 5.05 -3.64
C MET A 39 -6.74 4.15 -2.64
N MET A 40 -7.86 4.58 -2.07
CA MET A 40 -8.66 3.84 -1.07
C MET A 40 -7.80 2.95 -0.15
N PHE A 41 -8.06 1.63 -0.15
CA PHE A 41 -7.31 0.65 0.64
C PHE A 41 -6.19 -0.06 -0.15
N THR A 42 -5.67 0.58 -1.22
CA THR A 42 -4.59 0.01 -2.05
C THR A 42 -3.34 -0.29 -1.23
N ARG A 43 -3.05 0.53 -0.22
CA ARG A 43 -1.88 0.40 0.66
C ARG A 43 -2.18 -0.21 2.04
N LEU A 44 -3.33 -0.85 2.20
CA LEU A 44 -3.72 -1.43 3.49
C LEU A 44 -2.75 -2.54 3.96
N ASP A 45 -2.06 -3.19 3.02
CA ASP A 45 -1.04 -4.21 3.28
C ASP A 45 0.30 -3.65 3.78
N GLU A 46 0.43 -2.33 3.89
CA GLU A 46 1.61 -1.67 4.45
C GLU A 46 1.48 -1.41 5.96
N LEU A 47 0.28 -1.64 6.54
CA LEU A 47 0.08 -1.52 7.97
C LEU A 47 0.54 -2.78 8.69
N ASP A 48 1.32 -2.57 9.75
CA ASP A 48 1.83 -3.60 10.64
C ASP A 48 1.18 -3.50 12.04
N GLU A 49 1.33 -4.54 12.84
CA GLU A 49 0.91 -4.53 14.25
C GLU A 49 1.66 -3.42 15.02
N GLY A 50 0.92 -2.59 15.73
CA GLY A 50 1.42 -1.41 16.42
C GLY A 50 1.13 -0.09 15.71
N ASP A 51 0.79 -0.10 14.42
CA ASP A 51 0.36 1.08 13.68
C ASP A 51 -0.99 1.61 14.16
N PHE A 52 -1.35 2.81 13.72
CA PHE A 52 -2.60 3.45 14.15
C PHE A 52 -3.56 3.67 12.99
N MET A 53 -4.84 3.44 13.25
CA MET A 53 -5.96 3.77 12.39
C MET A 53 -6.81 4.84 13.04
N TYR A 54 -7.32 5.79 12.24
CA TYR A 54 -8.14 6.89 12.73
C TYR A 54 -9.47 6.93 11.99
N VAL A 55 -10.56 7.15 12.71
CA VAL A 55 -11.89 7.35 12.16
C VAL A 55 -12.44 8.66 12.67
N GLU A 56 -12.79 9.54 11.75
CA GLU A 56 -13.54 10.77 12.08
C GLU A 56 -15.03 10.51 11.95
N VAL A 57 -15.74 10.72 13.03
CA VAL A 57 -17.19 10.53 13.07
C VAL A 57 -17.82 11.56 14.00
N LEU A 58 -18.88 12.24 13.52
CA LEU A 58 -19.63 13.25 14.29
C LEU A 58 -18.73 14.32 14.93
N GLY A 59 -17.65 14.70 14.26
CA GLY A 59 -16.71 15.71 14.77
C GLY A 59 -15.74 15.22 15.85
N SER A 60 -15.68 13.90 16.08
CA SER A 60 -14.73 13.27 17.00
C SER A 60 -13.81 12.34 16.24
N THR A 61 -12.54 12.32 16.60
CA THR A 61 -11.56 11.39 16.06
C THR A 61 -11.39 10.21 17.02
N LEU A 62 -11.59 9.00 16.49
CA LEU A 62 -11.42 7.75 17.21
C LEU A 62 -10.12 7.11 16.76
N GLY A 63 -9.22 6.74 17.70
CA GLY A 63 -7.97 6.06 17.42
C GLY A 63 -8.03 4.58 17.75
N TYR A 64 -7.47 3.77 16.87
CA TYR A 64 -7.33 2.31 17.05
C TYR A 64 -5.90 1.90 16.75
N GLN A 65 -5.31 1.09 17.61
CA GLN A 65 -3.99 0.53 17.36
C GLN A 65 -4.15 -0.86 16.77
N VAL A 66 -3.45 -1.10 15.65
CA VAL A 66 -3.44 -2.40 14.96
C VAL A 66 -2.85 -3.48 15.87
N ASP A 67 -3.58 -4.54 16.08
CA ASP A 67 -3.18 -5.71 16.87
C ASP A 67 -3.28 -7.03 16.11
N ARG A 68 -3.81 -6.98 14.87
CA ARG A 68 -3.92 -8.16 14.03
C ARG A 68 -3.98 -7.80 12.56
N VAL A 69 -3.17 -8.48 11.76
CA VAL A 69 -3.26 -8.48 10.30
C VAL A 69 -3.49 -9.92 9.85
N SER A 70 -4.54 -10.16 9.05
CA SER A 70 -4.89 -11.51 8.62
C SER A 70 -5.49 -11.54 7.22
N VAL A 71 -5.38 -12.70 6.57
CA VAL A 71 -6.03 -12.99 5.28
C VAL A 71 -7.02 -14.11 5.47
N ILE A 72 -8.25 -13.89 5.04
CA ILE A 72 -9.36 -14.84 5.19
C ILE A 72 -10.01 -15.14 3.84
N ASP A 73 -10.76 -16.23 3.79
CA ASP A 73 -11.67 -16.50 2.68
C ASP A 73 -12.82 -15.49 2.65
N PRO A 74 -13.40 -15.19 1.47
CA PRO A 74 -14.46 -14.19 1.33
C PRO A 74 -15.70 -14.44 2.18
N ASP A 75 -15.99 -15.70 2.49
CA ASP A 75 -17.17 -16.13 3.25
C ASP A 75 -16.87 -16.36 4.73
N ASP A 76 -15.60 -16.25 5.16
CA ASP A 76 -15.22 -16.38 6.56
C ASP A 76 -15.46 -15.07 7.31
N VAL A 77 -16.48 -15.05 8.16
CA VAL A 77 -16.84 -13.93 9.04
C VAL A 77 -16.43 -14.15 10.49
N SER A 78 -15.66 -15.20 10.78
CA SER A 78 -15.32 -15.61 12.15
C SER A 78 -14.60 -14.51 12.92
N GLN A 79 -13.70 -13.77 12.24
CA GLN A 79 -12.89 -12.70 12.81
C GLN A 79 -13.62 -11.35 12.89
N LEU A 80 -14.83 -11.22 12.33
CA LEU A 80 -15.60 -10.00 12.30
C LEU A 80 -16.63 -9.91 13.45
N LYS A 81 -16.67 -10.92 14.32
CA LYS A 81 -17.61 -10.98 15.44
C LYS A 81 -17.25 -9.97 16.53
N ILE A 82 -18.27 -9.49 17.21
CA ILE A 82 -18.11 -8.65 18.40
C ILE A 82 -17.48 -9.48 19.51
N ALA A 83 -16.42 -8.97 20.14
CA ALA A 83 -15.86 -9.49 21.36
C ALA A 83 -16.42 -8.70 22.56
N PRO A 84 -16.95 -9.37 23.60
CA PRO A 84 -17.48 -8.68 24.77
C PRO A 84 -16.44 -7.79 25.44
N GLY A 85 -16.81 -6.54 25.73
CA GLY A 85 -15.91 -5.60 26.41
C GLY A 85 -14.86 -4.94 25.52
N GLU A 86 -14.78 -5.29 24.23
CA GLU A 86 -13.83 -4.68 23.29
C GLU A 86 -14.51 -3.61 22.41
N ASP A 87 -13.79 -2.54 22.09
CA ASP A 87 -14.12 -1.58 21.04
C ASP A 87 -13.11 -1.79 19.92
N ARG A 88 -13.58 -2.35 18.80
CA ARG A 88 -12.72 -2.77 17.68
C ARG A 88 -13.10 -2.14 16.36
N LEU A 89 -12.08 -1.86 15.55
CA LEU A 89 -12.21 -1.46 14.15
C LEU A 89 -11.44 -2.46 13.27
N THR A 90 -12.06 -2.87 12.17
CA THR A 90 -11.39 -3.64 11.13
C THR A 90 -11.53 -2.93 9.78
N LEU A 91 -10.41 -2.73 9.10
CA LEU A 91 -10.38 -2.33 7.69
C LEU A 91 -10.25 -3.58 6.83
N MET A 92 -11.08 -3.71 5.79
CA MET A 92 -11.15 -4.89 4.94
C MET A 92 -11.00 -4.51 3.47
N THR A 93 -10.16 -5.24 2.75
CA THR A 93 -10.02 -5.10 1.30
C THR A 93 -9.81 -6.45 0.61
N CYS A 94 -9.87 -6.46 -0.72
CA CYS A 94 -9.58 -7.65 -1.51
C CYS A 94 -8.07 -7.91 -1.62
N THR A 95 -7.67 -9.19 -1.65
CA THR A 95 -6.28 -9.63 -1.82
C THR A 95 -6.24 -11.00 -2.52
N PRO A 96 -5.14 -11.40 -3.23
CA PRO A 96 -4.02 -10.58 -3.68
C PRO A 96 -4.45 -9.49 -4.68
N TYR A 97 -3.61 -8.46 -4.85
CA TYR A 97 -3.88 -7.38 -5.80
C TYR A 97 -4.18 -7.90 -7.21
N GLY A 98 -5.30 -7.48 -7.79
CA GLY A 98 -5.74 -7.88 -9.14
C GLY A 98 -6.35 -9.29 -9.24
N VAL A 99 -6.18 -10.16 -8.23
CA VAL A 99 -6.76 -11.53 -8.19
C VAL A 99 -8.02 -11.58 -7.33
N ASN A 100 -8.00 -10.92 -6.16
CA ASN A 100 -9.16 -10.65 -5.30
C ASN A 100 -9.88 -11.91 -4.74
N THR A 101 -9.17 -13.02 -4.62
CA THR A 101 -9.74 -14.30 -4.13
C THR A 101 -9.97 -14.35 -2.64
N HIS A 102 -9.26 -13.53 -1.88
CA HIS A 102 -9.32 -13.49 -0.41
C HIS A 102 -9.62 -12.07 0.08
N ARG A 103 -9.71 -11.91 1.40
CA ARG A 103 -9.87 -10.61 2.07
C ARG A 103 -8.70 -10.40 3.01
N LEU A 104 -8.06 -9.24 2.89
CA LEU A 104 -7.09 -8.74 3.85
C LEU A 104 -7.86 -7.98 4.94
N LEU A 105 -7.63 -8.33 6.18
CA LEU A 105 -8.15 -7.67 7.37
C LEU A 105 -7.00 -7.03 8.13
N VAL A 106 -7.16 -5.76 8.48
CA VAL A 106 -6.32 -5.04 9.44
C VAL A 106 -7.21 -4.62 10.58
N SER A 107 -7.05 -5.24 11.74
CA SER A 107 -7.89 -5.07 12.91
C SER A 107 -7.12 -4.40 14.03
N GLY A 108 -7.79 -3.56 14.81
CA GLY A 108 -7.23 -2.89 15.95
C GLY A 108 -8.25 -2.67 17.06
N HIS A 109 -7.74 -2.45 18.26
CA HIS A 109 -8.51 -2.10 19.43
C HIS A 109 -8.44 -0.59 19.72
N ARG A 110 -9.47 -0.07 20.40
CA ARG A 110 -9.54 1.34 20.76
C ARG A 110 -8.39 1.74 21.68
N VAL A 111 -7.79 2.91 21.38
CA VAL A 111 -6.77 3.53 22.22
C VAL A 111 -7.02 5.02 22.38
N ASP A 112 -6.57 5.59 23.48
CA ASP A 112 -6.51 7.03 23.63
C ASP A 112 -5.40 7.58 22.75
N ILE A 113 -5.73 8.58 21.95
CA ILE A 113 -4.79 9.19 21.00
C ILE A 113 -3.91 10.16 21.78
N PRO A 114 -2.60 9.88 21.94
CA PRO A 114 -1.69 10.76 22.68
C PRO A 114 -1.37 12.08 21.94
N LEU A 115 -1.65 12.11 20.62
CA LEU A 115 -1.41 13.25 19.73
C LEU A 115 -2.60 13.44 18.80
N PRO A 116 -2.84 14.67 18.30
CA PRO A 116 -3.86 14.86 17.26
C PRO A 116 -3.54 13.96 16.06
N ALA A 117 -4.56 13.33 15.49
CA ALA A 117 -4.43 12.53 14.29
C ALA A 117 -3.75 13.38 13.20
N PRO A 118 -2.77 12.82 12.46
CA PRO A 118 -2.16 13.53 11.36
C PRO A 118 -3.23 13.89 10.32
N ASP A 119 -3.14 15.12 9.78
CA ASP A 119 -4.04 15.51 8.68
C ASP A 119 -3.79 14.57 7.49
N PRO A 120 -4.83 13.95 6.92
CA PRO A 120 -4.71 13.09 5.74
C PRO A 120 -4.02 13.77 4.57
N HIS A 121 -4.10 15.10 4.45
CA HIS A 121 -3.44 15.89 3.43
C HIS A 121 -1.93 16.08 3.67
N ASP A 122 -1.47 15.91 4.91
CA ASP A 122 -0.05 16.00 5.28
C ASP A 122 0.72 14.69 5.06
N VAL A 123 0.02 13.58 4.86
CA VAL A 123 0.63 12.27 4.58
C VAL A 123 1.21 12.27 3.18
N ARG A 124 2.52 12.54 3.08
CA ARG A 124 3.26 12.50 1.82
C ARG A 124 3.63 11.05 1.49
N ASP A 125 3.33 10.63 0.26
CA ASP A 125 3.81 9.35 -0.24
C ASP A 125 5.32 9.42 -0.49
N VAL A 126 6.09 9.03 0.53
CA VAL A 126 7.57 9.03 0.48
C VAL A 126 8.12 8.10 -0.61
N ARG A 127 7.36 7.06 -1.00
CA ARG A 127 7.75 6.15 -2.10
C ARG A 127 7.66 6.86 -3.45
N ALA A 128 6.59 7.64 -3.68
CA ALA A 128 6.45 8.44 -4.90
C ALA A 128 7.55 9.50 -5.03
N ILE A 129 7.99 10.07 -3.92
CA ILE A 129 9.12 11.02 -3.89
C ILE A 129 10.43 10.30 -4.22
N GLY A 130 10.67 9.12 -3.66
CA GLY A 130 11.86 8.30 -3.93
C GLY A 130 11.99 7.94 -5.42
N ILE A 131 10.94 7.47 -6.06
CA ILE A 131 10.91 7.10 -7.48
C ILE A 131 11.24 8.32 -8.38
N ARG A 132 10.68 9.49 -8.07
CA ARG A 132 10.97 10.72 -8.83
C ARG A 132 12.42 11.17 -8.65
N ALA A 133 12.98 11.05 -7.44
CA ALA A 133 14.39 11.38 -7.18
C ALA A 133 15.36 10.45 -7.94
N PHE A 134 15.09 9.14 -7.98
CA PHE A 134 15.89 8.18 -8.76
C PHE A 134 15.79 8.42 -10.26
N ALA A 135 14.62 8.73 -10.79
CA ALA A 135 14.43 9.05 -12.20
C ALA A 135 15.21 10.32 -12.60
N ALA A 136 15.18 11.37 -11.78
CA ALA A 136 15.93 12.60 -12.03
C ALA A 136 17.45 12.36 -12.00
N SER A 137 17.95 11.57 -11.06
CA SER A 137 19.37 11.22 -10.95
C SER A 137 19.84 10.39 -12.17
N ALA A 138 19.03 9.47 -12.67
CA ALA A 138 19.34 8.66 -13.85
C ALA A 138 19.46 9.52 -15.13
N ILE A 139 18.60 10.53 -15.29
CA ILE A 139 18.64 11.46 -16.42
C ILE A 139 19.92 12.31 -16.40
N VAL A 140 20.29 12.86 -15.23
CA VAL A 140 21.52 13.64 -15.09
C VAL A 140 22.75 12.79 -15.35
N GLY A 141 22.80 11.53 -14.89
CA GLY A 141 23.87 10.59 -15.16
C GLY A 141 24.02 10.27 -16.65
N ALA A 142 22.91 10.08 -17.37
CA ALA A 142 22.92 9.81 -18.82
C ALA A 142 23.44 11.00 -19.64
N LEU A 143 23.12 12.22 -19.25
CA LEU A 143 23.61 13.43 -19.92
C LEU A 143 25.12 13.67 -19.70
N SER A 144 25.65 13.28 -18.54
CA SER A 144 27.09 13.39 -18.24
C SER A 144 27.94 12.37 -18.97
N CYS A 145 27.40 11.18 -19.28
CA CYS A 145 28.14 10.10 -19.94
C CYS A 145 28.28 10.29 -21.46
N SER A 146 27.52 11.21 -22.07
CA SER A 146 27.57 11.44 -23.53
C SER A 146 28.68 12.37 -24.02
N SER A 147 29.47 13.00 -23.12
CA SER A 147 30.50 14.00 -23.51
C SER A 147 31.94 13.51 -23.50
N THR A 148 32.22 12.27 -23.11
CA THR A 148 33.57 11.69 -23.15
C THR A 148 33.61 10.47 -24.07
N ARG A 149 33.73 10.70 -25.39
CA ARG A 149 34.19 9.65 -26.30
C ARG A 149 35.73 9.51 -26.12
N PRO A 150 36.23 8.38 -25.69
CA PRO A 150 37.66 8.12 -25.75
C PRO A 150 38.07 8.00 -27.25
N ARG A 151 39.06 8.81 -27.68
CA ARG A 151 39.72 8.66 -28.98
C ARG A 151 40.29 7.25 -29.02
N GLN A 152 39.84 6.43 -29.98
CA GLN A 152 40.47 5.14 -30.27
C GLN A 152 41.90 5.40 -30.77
N PRO A 153 42.89 4.70 -30.21
CA PRO A 153 44.23 4.73 -30.79
C PRO A 153 44.23 3.99 -32.14
N THR A 154 44.75 4.65 -33.18
CA THR A 154 44.95 4.09 -34.52
C THR A 154 45.87 2.86 -34.42
N ARG A 155 45.36 1.68 -34.79
CA ARG A 155 46.11 0.46 -34.91
C ARG A 155 47.09 0.60 -36.10
N PRO A 156 48.42 0.29 -35.96
CA PRO A 156 49.32 0.20 -37.10
C PRO A 156 48.98 -1.02 -37.95
N LEU A 157 49.02 -0.85 -39.26
CA LEU A 157 48.90 -1.90 -40.29
C LEU A 157 49.96 -2.99 -40.05
N ARG A 158 49.51 -4.19 -39.74
CA ARG A 158 50.35 -5.37 -39.67
C ARG A 158 50.33 -6.03 -41.03
N THR A 159 51.46 -5.96 -41.76
CA THR A 159 51.76 -6.67 -43.01
C THR A 159 51.67 -8.20 -42.79
N MET A 160 50.90 -8.86 -43.63
CA MET A 160 50.88 -10.34 -43.73
C MET A 160 52.15 -10.85 -44.47
N PRO A 161 52.78 -11.90 -43.97
CA PRO A 161 53.66 -12.68 -44.82
C PRO A 161 52.84 -13.76 -45.54
N THR A 162 52.95 -13.75 -46.88
CA THR A 162 52.58 -14.84 -47.75
C THR A 162 53.57 -15.97 -47.55
N LYS A 163 53.12 -17.17 -47.22
CA LYS A 163 53.84 -18.43 -47.51
C LYS A 163 52.83 -19.51 -47.89
N CYS A 164 52.85 -19.79 -49.14
CA CYS A 164 52.28 -20.96 -49.76
C CYS A 164 53.33 -22.12 -49.56
N GLU A 165 52.87 -23.25 -49.05
CA GLU A 165 53.63 -24.52 -49.27
C GLU A 165 52.66 -25.71 -49.20
N SER A 166 52.73 -26.46 -50.24
CA SER A 166 52.11 -27.72 -50.61
C SER A 166 52.57 -28.91 -49.77
N ARG A 167 51.61 -29.74 -49.30
CA ARG A 167 51.59 -31.19 -49.51
C ARG A 167 50.31 -31.81 -49.10
#